data_802160becd265bcd486592123f17294c
#
_entry.id   802160becd265bcd486592123f17294c
#
_cell.length_a   1.000
_cell.length_b   1.000
_cell.length_c   1.000
_cell.angle_alpha   90.00
_cell.angle_beta   90.00
_cell.angle_gamma   90.00
#
_symmetry.space_group_name_H-M   'P 1'
#
loop_
_entity.id
_entity.type
_entity.pdbx_description
1 polymer ?
#
loop_
_entity_poly.entity_id
_entity_poly.type
_entity_poly.pdbx_seq_one_letter_code
_entity_poly.pdbx_strand_id
1 'polypeptide(L)'
;MIKIAITGNIAAGKSIVEKILKDLHYPVIDTDKIVHNLFVESDDLNTELRTAFGDFDICTNHLIDRKKLARIVFSDKKLLSKLEKITHPYIIDEVMKFFEQNADANFTFVAVPLLYEVNWGYLFDKVIMVAANYDIRLTRLMERRNLSKEDALKRMNAQIPQDEKIKFADFVIYNNTNYIDLNRQINQVLLNLV
;
A
#
# COMPACT_ATOMS: atom_id res chain seq x y z
N MET A 1 19.30 1.31 11.53
CA MET A 1 18.31 1.25 10.43
C MET A 1 17.11 2.10 10.76
N ILE A 2 16.70 2.99 9.89
CA ILE A 2 15.45 3.77 10.01
C ILE A 2 14.38 3.10 9.13
N LYS A 3 13.22 2.79 9.71
CA LYS A 3 12.08 2.15 9.05
C LYS A 3 11.13 3.23 8.52
N ILE A 4 10.91 3.26 7.21
CA ILE A 4 10.18 4.34 6.56
C ILE A 4 8.97 3.80 5.82
N ALA A 5 7.79 4.30 6.15
CA ALA A 5 6.58 4.04 5.37
C ALA A 5 6.50 4.98 4.17
N ILE A 6 6.12 4.45 3.00
CA ILE A 6 5.72 5.25 1.85
C ILE A 6 4.22 5.06 1.66
N THR A 7 3.46 6.12 1.82
CA THR A 7 2.02 6.08 1.62
C THR A 7 1.57 7.11 0.58
N GLY A 8 0.31 7.08 0.21
CA GLY A 8 -0.24 8.04 -0.75
C GLY A 8 -1.58 7.59 -1.28
N ASN A 9 -2.45 8.54 -1.56
CA ASN A 9 -3.76 8.27 -2.10
C ASN A 9 -3.69 7.64 -3.50
N ILE A 10 -4.76 6.99 -3.89
CA ILE A 10 -4.88 6.35 -5.21
C ILE A 10 -4.45 7.31 -6.32
N ALA A 11 -3.66 6.81 -7.27
CA ALA A 11 -3.10 7.54 -8.40
C ALA A 11 -2.12 8.69 -8.07
N ALA A 12 -1.67 8.87 -6.82
CA ALA A 12 -0.65 9.85 -6.45
C ALA A 12 0.74 9.53 -7.05
N GLY A 13 1.03 8.26 -7.38
CA GLY A 13 2.27 7.84 -8.00
C GLY A 13 3.30 7.22 -7.06
N LYS A 14 2.86 6.65 -5.94
CA LYS A 14 3.69 5.92 -4.96
C LYS A 14 4.65 4.93 -5.63
N SER A 15 4.17 4.15 -6.62
CA SER A 15 4.98 3.18 -7.36
C SER A 15 6.16 3.77 -8.15
N ILE A 16 6.10 5.05 -8.53
CA ILE A 16 7.22 5.73 -9.17
C ILE A 16 8.30 6.05 -8.13
N VAL A 17 7.90 6.50 -6.94
CA VAL A 17 8.80 6.74 -5.81
C VAL A 17 9.49 5.44 -5.39
N GLU A 18 8.75 4.35 -5.27
CA GLU A 18 9.30 3.01 -4.99
C GLU A 18 10.34 2.60 -6.04
N LYS A 19 10.04 2.84 -7.33
CA LYS A 19 10.99 2.53 -8.40
C LYS A 19 12.28 3.34 -8.27
N ILE A 20 12.18 4.65 -8.04
CA ILE A 20 13.36 5.51 -7.87
C ILE A 20 14.21 5.04 -6.69
N LEU A 21 13.61 4.73 -5.55
CA LEU A 21 14.34 4.23 -4.38
C LEU A 21 15.04 2.89 -4.65
N LYS A 22 14.41 1.99 -5.41
CA LYS A 22 15.03 0.73 -5.85
C LYS A 22 16.18 0.95 -6.83
N ASP A 23 16.02 1.89 -7.76
CA ASP A 23 17.09 2.26 -8.70
C ASP A 23 18.29 2.88 -7.97
N LEU A 24 18.06 3.50 -6.78
CA LEU A 24 19.08 3.98 -5.85
C LEU A 24 19.60 2.88 -4.88
N HIS A 25 19.23 1.62 -5.10
CA HIS A 25 19.64 0.45 -4.34
C HIS A 25 19.18 0.42 -2.87
N TYR A 26 18.14 1.16 -2.50
CA TYR A 26 17.53 1.02 -1.18
C TYR A 26 16.63 -0.21 -1.12
N PRO A 27 16.58 -0.90 0.03
CA PRO A 27 15.59 -1.96 0.28
C PRO A 27 14.16 -1.39 0.27
N VAL A 28 13.32 -1.87 -0.64
CA VAL A 28 11.93 -1.43 -0.79
C VAL A 28 11.01 -2.62 -1.00
N ILE A 29 9.99 -2.76 -0.15
CA ILE A 29 8.91 -3.75 -0.29
C ILE A 29 7.56 -3.06 -0.40
N ASP A 30 6.58 -3.71 -1.02
CA ASP A 30 5.21 -3.20 -1.19
C ASP A 30 4.22 -4.18 -0.55
N THR A 31 3.39 -3.70 0.39
CA THR A 31 2.42 -4.53 1.10
C THR A 31 1.36 -5.13 0.17
N ASP A 32 0.99 -4.48 -0.94
CA ASP A 32 0.09 -5.07 -1.95
C ASP A 32 0.72 -6.30 -2.62
N LYS A 33 2.06 -6.32 -2.79
CA LYS A 33 2.81 -7.47 -3.29
C LYS A 33 2.94 -8.56 -2.24
N ILE A 34 3.18 -8.19 -0.97
CA ILE A 34 3.15 -9.14 0.14
C ILE A 34 1.80 -9.87 0.16
N VAL A 35 0.69 -9.14 0.15
CA VAL A 35 -0.65 -9.73 0.08
C VAL A 35 -0.78 -10.67 -1.12
N HIS A 36 -0.30 -10.25 -2.29
CA HIS A 36 -0.37 -11.10 -3.48
C HIS A 36 0.35 -12.43 -3.27
N ASN A 37 1.59 -12.39 -2.77
CA ASN A 37 2.41 -13.58 -2.56
C ASN A 37 1.82 -14.48 -1.46
N LEU A 38 1.35 -13.91 -0.35
CA LEU A 38 0.70 -14.67 0.73
C LEU A 38 -0.50 -15.50 0.24
N PHE A 39 -1.34 -14.93 -0.64
CA PHE A 39 -2.47 -15.68 -1.21
C PHE A 39 -2.04 -16.83 -2.14
N VAL A 40 -0.83 -16.77 -2.72
CA VAL A 40 -0.28 -17.80 -3.61
C VAL A 40 0.52 -18.85 -2.83
N GLU A 41 1.29 -18.43 -1.83
CA GLU A 41 2.36 -19.22 -1.24
C GLU A 41 2.06 -19.70 0.19
N SER A 42 1.16 -19.02 0.93
CA SER A 42 0.88 -19.35 2.32
C SER A 42 -0.28 -20.34 2.45
N ASP A 43 0.03 -21.60 2.69
CA ASP A 43 -0.98 -22.64 2.97
C ASP A 43 -1.75 -22.36 4.26
N ASP A 44 -1.08 -21.82 5.29
CA ASP A 44 -1.70 -21.49 6.59
C ASP A 44 -2.75 -20.40 6.41
N LEU A 45 -2.40 -19.27 5.75
CA LEU A 45 -3.35 -18.20 5.46
C LEU A 45 -4.53 -18.71 4.62
N ASN A 46 -4.25 -19.50 3.58
CA ASN A 46 -5.29 -20.05 2.70
C ASN A 46 -6.23 -20.99 3.46
N THR A 47 -5.71 -21.77 4.40
CA THR A 47 -6.51 -22.66 5.25
C THR A 47 -7.38 -21.87 6.22
N GLU A 48 -6.83 -20.84 6.86
CA GLU A 48 -7.58 -19.97 7.77
C GLU A 48 -8.70 -19.22 7.04
N LEU A 49 -8.42 -18.69 5.84
CA LEU A 49 -9.42 -18.02 5.01
C LEU A 49 -10.52 -18.98 4.55
N ARG A 50 -10.19 -20.21 4.13
CA ARG A 50 -11.20 -21.23 3.79
C ARG A 50 -12.10 -21.56 4.98
N THR A 51 -11.51 -21.68 6.16
CA THR A 51 -12.27 -21.94 7.39
C THR A 51 -13.17 -20.76 7.74
N ALA A 52 -12.64 -19.55 7.64
CA ALA A 52 -13.37 -18.33 8.02
C ALA A 52 -14.48 -17.95 7.06
N PHE A 53 -14.33 -18.22 5.76
CA PHE A 53 -15.25 -17.84 4.70
C PHE A 53 -15.87 -19.04 3.96
N GLY A 54 -15.84 -20.24 4.56
CA GLY A 54 -16.32 -21.48 3.95
C GLY A 54 -17.79 -21.50 3.56
N ASP A 55 -18.63 -20.63 4.14
CA ASP A 55 -20.02 -20.44 3.78
C ASP A 55 -20.20 -19.71 2.43
N PHE A 56 -19.11 -19.19 1.84
CA PHE A 56 -19.11 -18.45 0.59
C PHE A 56 -18.31 -19.20 -0.49
N ASP A 57 -18.69 -19.04 -1.75
CA ASP A 57 -17.90 -19.51 -2.89
C ASP A 57 -16.69 -18.58 -3.13
N ILE A 58 -15.61 -18.82 -2.39
CA ILE A 58 -14.37 -18.03 -2.47
C ILE A 58 -13.25 -18.74 -3.24
N CYS A 59 -13.47 -19.96 -3.73
CA CYS A 59 -12.42 -20.75 -4.38
C CYS A 59 -12.69 -20.94 -5.88
N THR A 60 -11.59 -21.12 -6.61
CA THR A 60 -11.58 -21.63 -7.99
C THR A 60 -10.44 -22.65 -8.08
N ASN A 61 -10.74 -23.88 -8.52
CA ASN A 61 -9.78 -24.99 -8.58
C ASN A 61 -9.04 -25.22 -7.24
N HIS A 62 -9.77 -25.22 -6.14
CA HIS A 62 -9.28 -25.39 -4.76
C HIS A 62 -8.36 -24.28 -4.25
N LEU A 63 -8.10 -23.24 -5.03
CA LEU A 63 -7.35 -22.04 -4.61
C LEU A 63 -8.29 -20.90 -4.33
N ILE A 64 -7.90 -20.00 -3.40
CA ILE A 64 -8.69 -18.81 -3.11
C ILE A 64 -8.68 -17.88 -4.31
N ASP A 65 -9.87 -17.58 -4.82
CA ASP A 65 -10.09 -16.58 -5.86
C ASP A 65 -10.23 -15.21 -5.22
N ARG A 66 -9.16 -14.41 -5.31
CA ARG A 66 -9.13 -13.06 -4.74
C ARG A 66 -10.24 -12.15 -5.28
N LYS A 67 -10.71 -12.36 -6.52
CA LYS A 67 -11.79 -11.54 -7.09
C LYS A 67 -13.13 -11.92 -6.47
N LYS A 68 -13.38 -13.22 -6.27
CA LYS A 68 -14.58 -13.70 -5.58
C LYS A 68 -14.60 -13.19 -4.13
N LEU A 69 -13.50 -13.40 -3.38
CA LEU A 69 -13.37 -12.94 -2.01
C LEU A 69 -13.57 -11.43 -1.90
N ALA A 70 -12.91 -10.65 -2.76
CA ALA A 70 -13.05 -9.20 -2.79
C ALA A 70 -14.50 -8.74 -3.00
N ARG A 71 -15.26 -9.36 -3.92
CA ARG A 71 -16.68 -9.03 -4.14
C ARG A 71 -17.51 -9.23 -2.88
N ILE A 72 -17.23 -10.29 -2.13
CA ILE A 72 -17.94 -10.63 -0.90
C ILE A 72 -17.59 -9.63 0.20
N VAL A 73 -16.30 -9.41 0.47
CA VAL A 73 -15.89 -8.60 1.63
C VAL A 73 -16.13 -7.10 1.41
N PHE A 74 -16.02 -6.59 0.18
CA PHE A 74 -16.30 -5.17 -0.09
C PHE A 74 -17.78 -4.80 -0.06
N SER A 75 -18.70 -5.80 -0.06
CA SER A 75 -20.13 -5.56 0.11
C SER A 75 -20.58 -5.48 1.58
N ASP A 76 -19.73 -5.95 2.52
CA ASP A 76 -20.05 -6.00 3.94
C ASP A 76 -18.82 -5.61 4.80
N LYS A 77 -18.96 -4.53 5.56
CA LYS A 77 -17.90 -4.03 6.46
C LYS A 77 -17.46 -5.06 7.53
N LYS A 78 -18.36 -5.92 7.99
CA LYS A 78 -18.03 -6.97 8.97
C LYS A 78 -17.14 -8.04 8.33
N LEU A 79 -17.48 -8.44 7.10
CA LEU A 79 -16.66 -9.40 6.35
C LEU A 79 -15.29 -8.82 5.97
N LEU A 80 -15.25 -7.53 5.60
CA LEU A 80 -13.97 -6.85 5.37
C LEU A 80 -13.11 -6.83 6.64
N SER A 81 -13.67 -6.43 7.77
CA SER A 81 -12.95 -6.44 9.05
C SER A 81 -12.50 -7.85 9.46
N LYS A 82 -13.29 -8.89 9.14
CA LYS A 82 -12.90 -10.28 9.37
C LYS A 82 -11.70 -10.68 8.51
N LEU A 83 -11.71 -10.31 7.24
CA LEU A 83 -10.57 -10.53 6.34
C LEU A 83 -9.31 -9.83 6.84
N GLU A 84 -9.42 -8.55 7.20
CA GLU A 84 -8.30 -7.75 7.72
C GLU A 84 -7.71 -8.38 8.99
N LYS A 85 -8.53 -8.82 9.95
CA LYS A 85 -8.06 -9.48 11.17
C LYS A 85 -7.26 -10.75 10.90
N ILE A 86 -7.61 -11.50 9.85
CA ILE A 86 -6.90 -12.70 9.44
C ILE A 86 -5.60 -12.34 8.71
N THR A 87 -5.66 -11.41 7.75
CA THR A 87 -4.54 -11.14 6.84
C THR A 87 -3.47 -10.23 7.44
N HIS A 88 -3.84 -9.25 8.30
CA HIS A 88 -2.91 -8.27 8.85
C HIS A 88 -1.74 -8.89 9.61
N PRO A 89 -1.92 -9.91 10.49
CA PRO A 89 -0.79 -10.54 11.18
C PRO A 89 0.26 -11.11 10.21
N TYR A 90 -0.18 -11.78 9.15
CA TYR A 90 0.72 -12.34 8.14
C TYR A 90 1.49 -11.25 7.38
N ILE A 91 0.81 -10.15 7.03
CA ILE A 91 1.45 -9.03 6.33
C ILE A 91 2.50 -8.36 7.23
N ILE A 92 2.16 -8.14 8.51
CA ILE A 92 3.07 -7.54 9.49
C ILE A 92 4.29 -8.45 9.70
N ASP A 93 4.10 -9.75 9.79
CA ASP A 93 5.19 -10.72 9.93
C ASP A 93 6.17 -10.64 8.75
N GLU A 94 5.66 -10.57 7.51
CA GLU A 94 6.50 -10.39 6.33
C GLU A 94 7.24 -9.03 6.32
N VAL A 95 6.60 -7.96 6.79
CA VAL A 95 7.25 -6.66 6.96
C VAL A 95 8.36 -6.73 8.03
N MET A 96 8.13 -7.43 9.12
CA MET A 96 9.15 -7.62 10.17
C MET A 96 10.34 -8.46 9.68
N LYS A 97 10.08 -9.56 8.97
CA LYS A 97 11.13 -10.34 8.30
C LYS A 97 11.94 -9.50 7.32
N PHE A 98 11.27 -8.64 6.54
CA PHE A 98 11.97 -7.72 5.63
C PHE A 98 12.90 -6.76 6.37
N PHE A 99 12.49 -6.22 7.53
CA PHE A 99 13.35 -5.38 8.35
C PHE A 99 14.55 -6.16 8.89
N GLU A 100 14.36 -7.38 9.38
CA GLU A 100 15.43 -8.24 9.89
C GLU A 100 16.46 -8.58 8.79
N GLN A 101 15.99 -8.92 7.59
CA GLN A 101 16.85 -9.23 6.45
C GLN A 101 17.68 -8.04 5.96
N ASN A 102 17.27 -6.81 6.30
CA ASN A 102 17.93 -5.58 5.89
C ASN A 102 18.46 -4.77 7.07
N ALA A 103 18.77 -5.43 8.19
CA ALA A 103 19.18 -4.75 9.44
C ALA A 103 20.42 -3.87 9.29
N ASP A 104 21.31 -4.20 8.36
CA ASP A 104 22.55 -3.45 8.08
C ASP A 104 22.33 -2.21 7.18
N ALA A 105 21.15 -2.06 6.59
CA ALA A 105 20.83 -0.89 5.77
C ALA A 105 20.59 0.34 6.65
N ASN A 106 21.01 1.52 6.19
CA ASN A 106 20.71 2.77 6.87
C ASN A 106 19.20 3.06 6.87
N PHE A 107 18.55 2.78 5.75
CA PHE A 107 17.12 3.02 5.53
C PHE A 107 16.47 1.79 4.90
N THR A 108 15.24 1.49 5.33
CA THR A 108 14.34 0.53 4.68
C THR A 108 13.00 1.18 4.40
N PHE A 109 12.42 0.88 3.25
CA PHE A 109 11.17 1.49 2.81
C PHE A 109 10.09 0.44 2.61
N VAL A 110 8.92 0.68 3.19
CA VAL A 110 7.73 -0.16 3.00
C VAL A 110 6.61 0.68 2.41
N ALA A 111 6.16 0.31 1.23
CA ALA A 111 5.03 0.96 0.61
C ALA A 111 3.71 0.41 1.18
N VAL A 112 2.95 1.27 1.86
CA VAL A 112 1.67 0.94 2.50
C VAL A 112 0.59 1.91 2.00
N PRO A 113 -0.22 1.53 1.00
CA PRO A 113 -1.22 2.42 0.39
C PRO A 113 -2.25 2.95 1.38
N LEU A 114 -2.67 2.11 2.33
CA LEU A 114 -3.73 2.40 3.30
C LEU A 114 -3.17 2.55 4.73
N LEU A 115 -1.96 3.10 4.88
CA LEU A 115 -1.22 3.19 6.15
C LEU A 115 -2.08 3.72 7.31
N TYR A 116 -2.81 4.81 7.07
CA TYR A 116 -3.61 5.49 8.09
C TYR A 116 -4.96 4.80 8.30
N GLU A 117 -5.55 4.25 7.24
CA GLU A 117 -6.80 3.50 7.31
C GLU A 117 -6.65 2.22 8.16
N VAL A 118 -5.50 1.55 8.07
CA VAL A 118 -5.20 0.34 8.85
C VAL A 118 -4.46 0.63 10.16
N ASN A 119 -4.15 1.91 10.43
CA ASN A 119 -3.46 2.37 11.64
C ASN A 119 -2.08 1.69 11.87
N TRP A 120 -1.27 1.51 10.82
CA TRP A 120 0.04 0.86 10.90
C TRP A 120 1.22 1.82 11.08
N GLY A 121 0.95 3.11 11.33
CA GLY A 121 2.01 4.11 11.53
C GLY A 121 3.02 3.75 12.62
N TYR A 122 2.59 3.01 13.66
CA TYR A 122 3.43 2.57 14.77
C TYR A 122 4.57 1.59 14.38
N LEU A 123 4.52 1.00 13.20
CA LEU A 123 5.56 0.09 12.70
C LEU A 123 6.78 0.83 12.13
N PHE A 124 6.69 2.14 11.97
CA PHE A 124 7.66 2.95 11.24
C PHE A 124 8.19 4.12 12.05
N ASP A 125 9.44 4.45 11.83
CA ASP A 125 10.09 5.61 12.46
C ASP A 125 9.74 6.92 11.74
N LYS A 126 9.49 6.86 10.42
CA LYS A 126 9.16 7.98 9.55
C LYS A 126 8.12 7.62 8.49
N VAL A 127 7.36 8.62 8.07
CA VAL A 127 6.35 8.47 7.03
C VAL A 127 6.60 9.47 5.90
N ILE A 128 6.72 8.97 4.67
CA ILE A 128 6.75 9.75 3.45
C ILE A 128 5.37 9.67 2.79
N MET A 129 4.69 10.80 2.65
CA MET A 129 3.43 10.91 1.91
C MET A 129 3.70 11.32 0.48
N VAL A 130 3.30 10.49 -0.49
CA VAL A 130 3.28 10.85 -1.91
C VAL A 130 1.93 11.47 -2.23
N ALA A 131 1.96 12.74 -2.59
CA ALA A 131 0.79 13.55 -2.90
C ALA A 131 0.75 13.96 -4.38
N ALA A 132 -0.42 14.20 -4.92
CA ALA A 132 -0.61 14.83 -6.22
C ALA A 132 -1.94 15.59 -6.23
N ASN A 133 -2.02 16.62 -7.09
CA ASN A 133 -3.24 17.40 -7.25
C ASN A 133 -4.43 16.51 -7.60
N TYR A 134 -5.60 16.90 -7.10
CA TYR A 134 -6.83 16.12 -7.25
C TYR A 134 -7.14 15.78 -8.72
N ASP A 135 -7.09 16.78 -9.62
CA ASP A 135 -7.40 16.58 -11.03
C ASP A 135 -6.38 15.68 -11.72
N ILE A 136 -5.09 15.79 -11.35
CA ILE A 136 -4.04 14.91 -11.84
C ILE A 136 -4.30 13.46 -11.43
N ARG A 137 -4.68 13.23 -10.19
CA ARG A 137 -5.01 11.87 -9.67
C ARG A 137 -6.24 11.30 -10.36
N LEU A 138 -7.28 12.15 -10.56
CA LEU A 138 -8.51 11.73 -11.24
C LEU A 138 -8.22 11.31 -12.69
N THR A 139 -7.51 12.14 -13.45
CA THR A 139 -7.11 11.85 -14.83
C THR A 139 -6.29 10.56 -14.91
N ARG A 140 -5.24 10.45 -14.10
CA ARG A 140 -4.39 9.25 -14.05
C ARG A 140 -5.18 7.98 -13.71
N LEU A 141 -6.14 8.07 -12.80
CA LEU A 141 -6.95 6.93 -12.38
C LEU A 141 -7.89 6.48 -13.49
N MET A 142 -8.54 7.42 -14.17
CA MET A 142 -9.41 7.13 -15.32
C MET A 142 -8.63 6.46 -16.46
N GLU A 143 -7.49 7.03 -16.85
CA GLU A 143 -6.67 6.51 -17.96
C GLU A 143 -6.06 5.13 -17.65
N ARG A 144 -5.42 4.97 -16.47
CA ARG A 144 -4.70 3.72 -16.12
C ARG A 144 -5.61 2.54 -15.87
N ARG A 145 -6.84 2.77 -15.45
CA ARG A 145 -7.80 1.72 -15.07
C ARG A 145 -8.98 1.63 -16.02
N ASN A 146 -9.02 2.46 -17.06
CA ASN A 146 -10.14 2.58 -18.00
C ASN A 146 -11.49 2.72 -17.26
N LEU A 147 -11.56 3.67 -16.31
CA LEU A 147 -12.71 3.90 -15.46
C LEU A 147 -13.53 5.09 -15.96
N SER A 148 -14.85 5.02 -15.73
CA SER A 148 -15.69 6.21 -15.79
C SER A 148 -15.27 7.23 -14.72
N LYS A 149 -15.62 8.51 -14.94
CA LYS A 149 -15.36 9.56 -13.94
C LYS A 149 -16.05 9.23 -12.60
N GLU A 150 -17.28 8.72 -12.66
CA GLU A 150 -18.07 8.34 -11.48
C GLU A 150 -17.37 7.24 -10.67
N ASP A 151 -16.91 6.17 -11.32
CA ASP A 151 -16.18 5.08 -10.66
C ASP A 151 -14.83 5.52 -10.10
N ALA A 152 -14.14 6.41 -10.80
CA ALA A 152 -12.88 6.98 -10.32
C ALA A 152 -13.11 7.82 -9.06
N LEU A 153 -14.12 8.70 -9.05
CA LEU A 153 -14.51 9.51 -7.89
C LEU A 153 -14.91 8.64 -6.71
N LYS A 154 -15.71 7.60 -6.94
CA LYS A 154 -16.12 6.65 -5.90
C LYS A 154 -14.92 6.02 -5.20
N ARG A 155 -13.90 5.61 -5.98
CA ARG A 155 -12.67 5.04 -5.41
C ARG A 155 -11.82 6.08 -4.68
N MET A 156 -11.73 7.30 -5.18
CA MET A 156 -11.00 8.38 -4.52
C MET A 156 -11.65 8.75 -3.17
N ASN A 157 -12.96 8.83 -3.13
CA ASN A 157 -13.73 9.19 -1.94
C ASN A 157 -13.81 8.07 -0.88
N ALA A 158 -13.42 6.85 -1.24
CA ALA A 158 -13.33 5.74 -0.28
C ALA A 158 -12.09 5.81 0.62
N GLN A 159 -11.12 6.68 0.31
CA GLN A 159 -9.91 6.87 1.11
C GLN A 159 -10.02 8.12 2.00
N ILE A 160 -9.26 8.14 3.09
CA ILE A 160 -9.08 9.36 3.88
C ILE A 160 -8.57 10.48 2.97
N PRO A 161 -9.10 11.72 3.06
CA PRO A 161 -8.64 12.84 2.25
C PRO A 161 -7.13 13.05 2.34
N GLN A 162 -6.50 13.39 1.20
CA GLN A 162 -5.06 13.57 1.12
C GLN A 162 -4.53 14.61 2.13
N ASP A 163 -5.25 15.72 2.26
CA ASP A 163 -4.83 16.82 3.13
C ASP A 163 -4.87 16.44 4.62
N GLU A 164 -5.74 15.51 4.99
CA GLU A 164 -5.72 14.93 6.34
C GLU A 164 -4.51 14.02 6.55
N LYS A 165 -4.18 13.18 5.56
CA LYS A 165 -3.00 12.29 5.64
C LYS A 165 -1.68 13.07 5.69
N ILE A 166 -1.58 14.16 4.96
CA ILE A 166 -0.40 15.05 4.94
C ILE A 166 -0.04 15.55 6.35
N LYS A 167 -1.03 15.81 7.20
CA LYS A 167 -0.81 16.31 8.56
C LYS A 167 -0.04 15.34 9.46
N PHE A 168 -0.06 14.05 9.14
CA PHE A 168 0.57 12.99 9.91
C PHE A 168 1.87 12.47 9.29
N ALA A 169 2.29 13.02 8.15
CA ALA A 169 3.52 12.60 7.47
C ALA A 169 4.71 13.45 7.92
N ASP A 170 5.88 12.81 8.08
CA ASP A 170 7.13 13.52 8.34
C ASP A 170 7.62 14.26 7.08
N PHE A 171 7.41 13.67 5.90
CA PHE A 171 7.81 14.23 4.62
C PHE A 171 6.70 14.12 3.59
N VAL A 172 6.60 15.11 2.71
CA VAL A 172 5.64 15.11 1.61
C VAL A 172 6.38 15.27 0.28
N ILE A 173 6.10 14.38 -0.67
CA ILE A 173 6.62 14.41 -2.03
C ILE A 173 5.46 14.69 -2.97
N TYR A 174 5.52 15.79 -3.72
CA TYR A 174 4.47 16.18 -4.66
C TYR A 174 4.79 15.70 -6.08
N ASN A 175 4.00 14.76 -6.58
CA ASN A 175 4.12 14.20 -7.92
C ASN A 175 3.18 14.89 -8.93
N ASN A 176 3.33 16.19 -9.08
CA ASN A 176 2.51 17.03 -9.95
C ASN A 176 3.15 17.32 -11.31
N THR A 177 4.46 17.14 -11.42
CA THR A 177 5.26 17.55 -12.56
C THR A 177 5.93 16.37 -13.26
N ASN A 178 7.21 16.42 -13.51
CA ASN A 178 7.98 15.41 -14.22
C ASN A 178 8.88 14.57 -13.31
N TYR A 179 9.51 13.57 -13.91
CA TYR A 179 10.41 12.64 -13.21
C TYR A 179 11.63 13.32 -12.59
N ILE A 180 12.18 14.38 -13.23
CA ILE A 180 13.37 15.09 -12.72
C ILE A 180 13.05 15.78 -11.41
N ASP A 181 11.92 16.49 -11.34
CA ASP A 181 11.48 17.16 -10.13
C ASP A 181 11.17 16.18 -9.00
N LEU A 182 10.52 15.07 -9.33
CA LEU A 182 10.23 14.01 -8.37
C LEU A 182 11.52 13.43 -7.78
N ASN A 183 12.52 13.16 -8.60
CA ASN A 183 13.82 12.65 -8.18
C ASN A 183 14.56 13.65 -7.28
N ARG A 184 14.48 14.95 -7.61
CA ARG A 184 15.05 16.01 -6.75
C ARG A 184 14.40 16.02 -5.36
N GLN A 185 13.08 15.94 -5.28
CA GLN A 185 12.36 15.89 -4.00
C GLN A 185 12.74 14.65 -3.18
N ILE A 186 12.84 13.48 -3.82
CA ILE A 186 13.28 12.24 -3.15
C ILE A 186 14.67 12.42 -2.55
N ASN A 187 15.62 12.95 -3.33
CA ASN A 187 16.98 13.18 -2.84
C ASN A 187 17.01 14.17 -1.65
N GLN A 188 16.17 15.20 -1.67
CA GLN A 188 16.05 16.12 -0.53
C GLN A 188 15.51 15.42 0.72
N VAL A 189 14.51 14.55 0.57
CA VAL A 189 13.98 13.75 1.70
C VAL A 189 15.09 12.83 2.23
N LEU A 190 15.82 12.12 1.37
CA LEU A 190 16.90 11.23 1.78
C LEU A 190 18.00 11.95 2.56
N LEU A 191 18.36 13.18 2.19
CA LEU A 191 19.32 14.01 2.91
C LEU A 191 18.82 14.45 4.30
N ASN A 192 17.53 14.59 4.50
CA ASN A 192 16.90 14.99 5.76
C ASN A 192 16.49 13.80 6.65
N LEU A 193 16.69 12.57 6.21
CA LEU A 193 16.49 11.36 7.01
C LEU A 193 17.68 11.02 7.93
N VAL A 194 18.81 11.66 7.71
CA VAL A 194 20.09 11.46 8.46
C VAL A 194 20.10 12.27 9.73
#